data_8dab7c240896260c24ec80e15da9b221
#
_entry.id   8dab7c240896260c24ec80e15da9b221
#
_cell.length_a   1.000
_cell.length_b   1.000
_cell.length_c   1.000
_cell.angle_alpha   90.00
_cell.angle_beta   90.00
_cell.angle_gamma   90.00
#
_symmetry.space_group_name_H-M   'P 1'
#
loop_
_entity.id
_entity.type
_entity.pdbx_description
1 polymer ?
#
loop_
_entity_poly.entity_id
_entity_poly.type
_entity_poly.pdbx_seq_one_letter_code
_entity_poly.pdbx_strand_id
1 'polypeptide(L)'
;MMSAPYASASGPAAATAFLTGAAGALPSRTVAVLEAIKRAILAGELKPGQALVEADLAEVLGVSKTPVREALKTLAGAGLVSMSPYKGAAVRVVDHEQARNLYDARLLIEPEALARAVAAGHDWRPAHQALQRADQAADQAERSLANRDFHRELYAGCGNPLLIHMLDDLRDQTALVSAAASCSQGGVRA
;
A
#
# COMPACT_ATOMS: atom_id res chain seq x y z
N MET A 1 -16.12 -47.29 -23.35
CA MET A 1 -16.05 -45.95 -22.74
C MET A 1 -14.59 -45.67 -22.42
N MET A 2 -13.91 -44.95 -23.31
CA MET A 2 -12.47 -44.78 -23.26
C MET A 2 -12.17 -43.45 -22.57
N SER A 3 -11.45 -43.51 -21.44
CA SER A 3 -10.93 -42.36 -20.71
C SER A 3 -9.66 -41.89 -21.43
N ALA A 4 -9.62 -40.62 -21.86
CA ALA A 4 -8.44 -40.02 -22.44
C ALA A 4 -7.43 -39.61 -21.33
N PRO A 5 -6.12 -39.84 -21.49
CA PRO A 5 -5.15 -39.40 -20.52
C PRO A 5 -4.88 -37.90 -20.69
N TYR A 6 -4.97 -37.18 -19.59
CA TYR A 6 -4.49 -35.81 -19.46
C TYR A 6 -2.96 -35.80 -19.56
N ALA A 7 -2.44 -35.29 -20.67
CA ALA A 7 -1.02 -35.19 -20.90
C ALA A 7 -0.44 -34.09 -20.02
N SER A 8 0.32 -34.47 -19.02
CA SER A 8 1.21 -33.58 -18.26
C SER A 8 2.45 -33.30 -19.11
N ALA A 9 2.63 -32.10 -19.56
CA ALA A 9 3.88 -31.66 -20.18
C ALA A 9 4.23 -30.25 -19.74
N SER A 10 4.90 -30.17 -18.61
CA SER A 10 5.89 -29.13 -18.33
C SER A 10 6.79 -29.64 -17.21
N GLY A 11 7.96 -30.15 -17.62
CA GLY A 11 8.94 -30.68 -16.70
C GLY A 11 9.55 -29.58 -15.81
N PRO A 12 10.11 -29.95 -14.65
CA PRO A 12 10.67 -29.03 -13.66
C PRO A 12 11.78 -28.10 -14.20
N ALA A 13 12.41 -28.43 -15.33
CA ALA A 13 13.45 -27.62 -15.96
C ALA A 13 12.92 -26.30 -16.55
N ALA A 14 11.69 -26.26 -17.10
CA ALA A 14 11.11 -25.03 -17.64
C ALA A 14 10.69 -24.06 -16.54
N ALA A 15 10.16 -24.57 -15.43
CA ALA A 15 9.84 -23.76 -14.26
C ALA A 15 11.11 -23.19 -13.59
N THR A 16 12.19 -23.96 -13.54
CA THR A 16 13.47 -23.52 -12.95
C THR A 16 14.13 -22.42 -13.78
N ALA A 17 14.08 -22.48 -15.11
CA ALA A 17 14.63 -21.43 -15.98
C ALA A 17 13.87 -20.10 -15.86
N PHE A 18 12.57 -20.14 -15.61
CA PHE A 18 11.74 -18.96 -15.38
C PHE A 18 12.03 -18.30 -14.02
N LEU A 19 12.34 -19.11 -13.00
CA LEU A 19 12.59 -18.64 -11.63
C LEU A 19 14.04 -18.16 -11.41
N THR A 20 15.03 -18.70 -12.13
CA THR A 20 16.44 -18.29 -12.00
C THR A 20 16.72 -16.91 -12.60
N GLY A 21 15.89 -16.40 -13.51
CA GLY A 21 15.97 -15.01 -14.00
C GLY A 21 15.49 -13.94 -13.00
N ALA A 22 14.81 -14.34 -11.93
CA ALA A 22 14.23 -13.42 -10.94
C ALA A 22 15.05 -13.29 -9.64
N ALA A 23 16.04 -14.15 -9.43
CA ALA A 23 16.84 -14.18 -8.21
C ALA A 23 18.08 -13.29 -8.33
N GLY A 24 18.00 -12.05 -7.85
CA GLY A 24 19.15 -11.17 -7.66
C GLY A 24 19.06 -9.76 -8.21
N ALA A 25 17.89 -9.28 -8.61
CA ALA A 25 17.74 -7.89 -9.00
C ALA A 25 17.54 -7.00 -7.76
N LEU A 26 18.34 -5.92 -7.67
CA LEU A 26 17.95 -4.69 -6.98
C LEU A 26 16.44 -4.44 -7.23
N PRO A 27 15.68 -3.91 -6.25
CA PRO A 27 14.24 -3.68 -6.43
C PRO A 27 14.02 -3.07 -7.81
N SER A 28 13.19 -3.70 -8.64
CA SER A 28 13.02 -3.27 -10.02
C SER A 28 12.65 -1.78 -9.98
N ARG A 29 13.05 -1.01 -11.00
CA ARG A 29 12.68 0.41 -11.08
C ARG A 29 11.20 0.63 -10.83
N THR A 30 10.37 -0.33 -11.21
CA THR A 30 8.93 -0.34 -10.93
C THR A 30 8.62 -0.38 -9.43
N VAL A 31 9.32 -1.18 -8.63
CA VAL A 31 9.13 -1.24 -7.17
C VAL A 31 9.54 0.08 -6.52
N ALA A 32 10.66 0.66 -6.91
CA ALA A 32 11.10 1.95 -6.39
C ALA A 32 10.09 3.07 -6.72
N VAL A 33 9.57 3.10 -7.95
CA VAL A 33 8.53 4.05 -8.38
C VAL A 33 7.24 3.84 -7.60
N LEU A 34 6.80 2.59 -7.43
CA LEU A 34 5.61 2.24 -6.66
C LEU A 34 5.71 2.76 -5.22
N GLU A 35 6.83 2.49 -4.54
CA GLU A 35 7.04 2.93 -3.16
C GLU A 35 7.12 4.45 -3.04
N ALA A 36 7.74 5.14 -4.01
CA ALA A 36 7.80 6.60 -4.03
C ALA A 36 6.41 7.23 -4.16
N ILE A 37 5.59 6.78 -5.11
CA ILE A 37 4.23 7.28 -5.30
C ILE A 37 3.34 6.93 -4.09
N LYS A 38 3.42 5.69 -3.61
CA LYS A 38 2.69 5.24 -2.42
C LYS A 38 3.01 6.12 -1.21
N ARG A 39 4.29 6.37 -0.95
CA ARG A 39 4.75 7.22 0.14
C ARG A 39 4.19 8.65 0.02
N ALA A 40 4.24 9.26 -1.16
CA ALA A 40 3.70 10.60 -1.39
C ALA A 40 2.18 10.68 -1.17
N ILE A 41 1.42 9.63 -1.52
CA ILE A 41 -0.01 9.52 -1.23
C ILE A 41 -0.24 9.44 0.29
N LEU A 42 0.47 8.56 1.00
CA LEU A 42 0.30 8.32 2.44
C LEU A 42 0.79 9.51 3.28
N ALA A 43 1.80 10.21 2.81
CA ALA A 43 2.27 11.46 3.40
C ALA A 43 1.27 12.62 3.19
N GLY A 44 0.33 12.46 2.27
CA GLY A 44 -0.63 13.51 1.89
C GLY A 44 -0.03 14.58 0.99
N GLU A 45 1.12 14.35 0.39
CA GLU A 45 1.73 15.21 -0.64
C GLU A 45 0.92 15.13 -1.94
N LEU A 46 0.50 13.93 -2.34
CA LEU A 46 -0.47 13.70 -3.39
C LEU A 46 -1.87 13.63 -2.78
N LYS A 47 -2.72 14.59 -3.14
CA LYS A 47 -4.05 14.79 -2.52
C LYS A 47 -5.11 13.86 -3.10
N PRO A 48 -6.14 13.43 -2.31
CA PRO A 48 -7.31 12.74 -2.86
C PRO A 48 -7.92 13.49 -4.04
N GLY A 49 -8.17 12.78 -5.14
CA GLY A 49 -8.66 13.33 -6.40
C GLY A 49 -7.61 13.96 -7.31
N GLN A 50 -6.38 14.12 -6.86
CA GLN A 50 -5.29 14.66 -7.68
C GLN A 50 -4.98 13.73 -8.84
N ALA A 51 -4.92 14.29 -10.06
CA ALA A 51 -4.53 13.56 -11.26
C ALA A 51 -3.05 13.13 -11.20
N LEU A 52 -2.79 11.90 -11.62
CA LEU A 52 -1.47 11.28 -11.66
C LEU A 52 -1.06 11.08 -13.12
N VAL A 53 -0.44 12.12 -13.70
CA VAL A 53 -0.04 12.11 -15.12
C VAL A 53 1.25 11.30 -15.27
N GLU A 54 1.19 10.21 -16.06
CA GLU A 54 2.33 9.31 -16.27
C GLU A 54 3.60 10.02 -16.77
N ALA A 55 3.44 11.05 -17.60
CA ALA A 55 4.57 11.80 -18.15
C ALA A 55 5.28 12.63 -17.09
N ASP A 56 4.50 13.35 -16.26
CA ASP A 56 5.01 14.23 -15.22
C ASP A 56 5.71 13.40 -14.12
N LEU A 57 5.08 12.28 -13.70
CA LEU A 57 5.68 11.37 -12.73
C LEU A 57 6.97 10.72 -13.27
N ALA A 58 7.01 10.37 -14.54
CA ALA A 58 8.20 9.80 -15.18
C ALA A 58 9.36 10.79 -15.20
N GLU A 59 9.07 12.07 -15.52
CA GLU A 59 10.04 13.17 -15.51
C GLU A 59 10.59 13.42 -14.10
N VAL A 60 9.71 13.60 -13.12
CA VAL A 60 10.09 13.85 -11.70
C VAL A 60 10.93 12.70 -11.12
N LEU A 61 10.57 11.44 -11.44
CA LEU A 61 11.25 10.26 -10.92
C LEU A 61 12.46 9.83 -11.75
N GLY A 62 12.75 10.49 -12.89
CA GLY A 62 13.89 10.17 -13.75
C GLY A 62 13.80 8.77 -14.39
N VAL A 63 12.59 8.32 -14.74
CA VAL A 63 12.33 7.00 -15.33
C VAL A 63 11.50 7.09 -16.62
N SER A 64 11.36 5.98 -17.35
CA SER A 64 10.41 5.90 -18.46
C SER A 64 8.96 5.76 -17.96
N LYS A 65 7.97 5.97 -18.85
CA LYS A 65 6.54 5.85 -18.51
C LYS A 65 6.12 4.43 -18.13
N THR A 66 6.82 3.41 -18.62
CA THR A 66 6.46 2.00 -18.37
C THR A 66 6.45 1.63 -16.88
N PRO A 67 7.53 1.83 -16.09
CA PRO A 67 7.49 1.52 -14.66
C PRO A 67 6.47 2.37 -13.90
N VAL A 68 6.20 3.61 -14.32
CA VAL A 68 5.16 4.46 -13.72
C VAL A 68 3.77 3.86 -13.95
N ARG A 69 3.46 3.46 -15.19
CA ARG A 69 2.18 2.84 -15.53
C ARG A 69 1.94 1.56 -14.75
N GLU A 70 2.95 0.69 -14.62
CA GLU A 70 2.82 -0.55 -13.85
C GLU A 70 2.67 -0.28 -12.35
N ALA A 71 3.38 0.70 -11.80
CA ALA A 71 3.21 1.14 -10.41
C ALA A 71 1.78 1.68 -10.16
N LEU A 72 1.25 2.51 -11.06
CA LEU A 72 -0.12 3.04 -10.94
C LEU A 72 -1.17 1.93 -11.01
N LYS A 73 -1.00 0.91 -11.86
CA LYS A 73 -1.89 -0.26 -11.89
C LYS A 73 -1.86 -1.05 -10.58
N THR A 74 -0.66 -1.25 -10.02
CA THR A 74 -0.50 -1.93 -8.73
C THR A 74 -1.18 -1.13 -7.61
N LEU A 75 -0.98 0.19 -7.56
CA LEU A 75 -1.65 1.07 -6.60
C LEU A 75 -3.16 1.11 -6.77
N ALA A 76 -3.65 0.94 -8.00
CA ALA A 76 -5.09 0.82 -8.26
C ALA A 76 -5.64 -0.50 -7.71
N GLY A 77 -4.91 -1.62 -7.85
CA GLY A 77 -5.24 -2.90 -7.23
C GLY A 77 -5.28 -2.82 -5.70
N ALA A 78 -4.37 -2.04 -5.09
CA ALA A 78 -4.34 -1.78 -3.64
C ALA A 78 -5.38 -0.73 -3.18
N GLY A 79 -6.17 -0.15 -4.08
CA GLY A 79 -7.23 0.80 -3.77
C GLY A 79 -6.74 2.22 -3.40
N LEU A 80 -5.51 2.59 -3.71
CA LEU A 80 -4.96 3.93 -3.48
C LEU A 80 -5.13 4.86 -4.68
N VAL A 81 -5.26 4.31 -5.86
CA VAL A 81 -5.41 5.02 -7.13
C VAL A 81 -6.70 4.58 -7.81
N SER A 82 -7.41 5.49 -8.44
CA SER A 82 -8.50 5.20 -9.36
C SER A 82 -8.00 5.34 -10.80
N MET A 83 -8.34 4.36 -11.66
CA MET A 83 -8.01 4.42 -13.09
C MET A 83 -9.30 4.49 -13.92
N SER A 84 -9.34 5.42 -14.85
CA SER A 84 -10.45 5.56 -15.79
C SER A 84 -9.91 5.57 -17.22
N PRO A 85 -10.57 4.85 -18.17
CA PRO A 85 -10.15 4.81 -19.57
C PRO A 85 -9.99 6.18 -20.22
N TYR A 86 -10.77 7.17 -19.79
CA TYR A 86 -10.81 8.50 -20.41
C TYR A 86 -10.21 9.62 -19.55
N LYS A 87 -10.07 9.40 -18.25
CA LYS A 87 -9.58 10.41 -17.31
C LYS A 87 -8.19 10.11 -16.77
N GLY A 88 -7.61 8.96 -17.13
CA GLY A 88 -6.31 8.53 -16.63
C GLY A 88 -6.35 8.05 -15.18
N ALA A 89 -5.24 8.22 -14.47
CA ALA A 89 -5.07 7.84 -13.07
C ALA A 89 -5.24 9.05 -12.16
N ALA A 90 -5.82 8.85 -10.98
CA ALA A 90 -5.92 9.85 -9.92
C ALA A 90 -5.82 9.20 -8.55
N VAL A 91 -5.37 9.93 -7.54
CA VAL A 91 -5.45 9.49 -6.14
C VAL A 91 -6.92 9.23 -5.78
N ARG A 92 -7.20 8.08 -5.21
CA ARG A 92 -8.58 7.69 -4.90
C ARG A 92 -9.20 8.65 -3.87
N VAL A 93 -10.45 9.01 -4.09
CA VAL A 93 -11.31 9.66 -3.10
C VAL A 93 -12.14 8.57 -2.43
N VAL A 94 -12.13 8.54 -1.11
CA VAL A 94 -12.92 7.60 -0.30
C VAL A 94 -14.13 8.34 0.25
N ASP A 95 -15.33 7.90 -0.09
CA ASP A 95 -16.58 8.44 0.43
C ASP A 95 -16.93 7.90 1.85
N HIS A 96 -17.98 8.40 2.44
CA HIS A 96 -18.40 8.03 3.80
C HIS A 96 -18.78 6.54 3.93
N GLU A 97 -19.43 5.97 2.93
CA GLU A 97 -19.83 4.57 2.93
C GLU A 97 -18.59 3.67 2.81
N GLN A 98 -17.70 3.97 1.90
CA GLN A 98 -16.43 3.27 1.73
C GLN A 98 -15.56 3.38 2.99
N ALA A 99 -15.49 4.56 3.62
CA ALA A 99 -14.78 4.76 4.87
C ALA A 99 -15.35 3.85 5.97
N ARG A 100 -16.68 3.80 6.13
CA ARG A 100 -17.34 2.91 7.10
C ARG A 100 -16.96 1.46 6.85
N ASN A 101 -17.08 0.99 5.61
CA ASN A 101 -16.76 -0.40 5.24
C ASN A 101 -15.29 -0.76 5.52
N LEU A 102 -14.36 0.17 5.29
CA LEU A 102 -12.94 -0.01 5.61
C LEU A 102 -12.73 -0.16 7.14
N TYR A 103 -13.35 0.70 7.93
CA TYR A 103 -13.25 0.61 9.40
C TYR A 103 -13.93 -0.64 9.95
N ASP A 104 -15.08 -1.04 9.43
CA ASP A 104 -15.76 -2.28 9.82
C ASP A 104 -14.88 -3.51 9.57
N ALA A 105 -14.24 -3.59 8.40
CA ALA A 105 -13.29 -4.67 8.09
C ALA A 105 -12.09 -4.67 9.05
N ARG A 106 -11.53 -3.51 9.37
CA ARG A 106 -10.40 -3.38 10.30
C ARG A 106 -10.79 -3.81 11.71
N LEU A 107 -11.96 -3.41 12.19
CA LEU A 107 -12.47 -3.80 13.52
C LEU A 107 -12.65 -5.32 13.68
N LEU A 108 -12.88 -6.03 12.57
CA LEU A 108 -12.99 -7.50 12.60
C LEU A 108 -11.62 -8.19 12.68
N ILE A 109 -10.57 -7.65 12.06
CA ILE A 109 -9.31 -8.37 11.89
C ILE A 109 -8.13 -7.80 12.69
N GLU A 110 -8.09 -6.50 13.00
CA GLU A 110 -6.99 -5.91 13.77
C GLU A 110 -6.89 -6.48 15.20
N PRO A 111 -7.98 -6.64 15.96
CA PRO A 111 -7.91 -7.18 17.32
C PRO A 111 -7.33 -8.60 17.35
N GLU A 112 -7.70 -9.44 16.39
CA GLU A 112 -7.19 -10.81 16.28
C GLU A 112 -5.70 -10.82 15.94
N ALA A 113 -5.25 -9.98 14.99
CA ALA A 113 -3.85 -9.88 14.65
C ALA A 113 -3.00 -9.41 15.84
N LEU A 114 -3.49 -8.41 16.58
CA LEU A 114 -2.84 -7.92 17.78
C LEU A 114 -2.78 -9.00 18.86
N ALA A 115 -3.88 -9.72 19.12
CA ALA A 115 -3.92 -10.81 20.10
C ALA A 115 -2.91 -11.91 19.79
N ARG A 116 -2.74 -12.26 18.52
CA ARG A 116 -1.71 -13.21 18.06
C ARG A 116 -0.31 -12.69 18.29
N ALA A 117 -0.04 -11.42 18.00
CA ALA A 117 1.26 -10.80 18.23
C ALA A 117 1.60 -10.81 19.75
N VAL A 118 0.63 -10.50 20.61
CA VAL A 118 0.78 -10.58 22.06
C VAL A 118 1.09 -12.02 22.49
N ALA A 119 0.34 -13.00 22.01
CA ALA A 119 0.53 -14.41 22.35
C ALA A 119 1.89 -14.96 21.87
N ALA A 120 2.42 -14.42 20.78
CA ALA A 120 3.74 -14.78 20.25
C ALA A 120 4.90 -14.11 20.99
N GLY A 121 4.64 -13.25 21.98
CA GLY A 121 5.70 -12.52 22.70
C GLY A 121 6.42 -11.49 21.82
N HIS A 122 5.68 -10.81 20.93
CA HIS A 122 6.23 -9.83 19.99
C HIS A 122 7.01 -8.73 20.71
N ASP A 123 8.12 -8.32 20.08
CA ASP A 123 8.93 -7.20 20.57
C ASP A 123 8.30 -5.84 20.20
N TRP A 124 7.87 -5.10 21.20
CA TRP A 124 7.18 -3.80 21.02
C TRP A 124 8.13 -2.60 20.87
N ARG A 125 9.44 -2.80 20.93
CA ARG A 125 10.41 -1.71 20.77
C ARG A 125 10.29 -0.97 19.42
N PRO A 126 10.08 -1.64 18.27
CA PRO A 126 9.87 -0.96 17.00
C PRO A 126 8.61 -0.08 16.99
N ALA A 127 7.50 -0.56 17.59
CA ALA A 127 6.28 0.23 17.73
C ALA A 127 6.50 1.48 18.59
N HIS A 128 7.22 1.36 19.70
CA HIS A 128 7.59 2.48 20.56
C HIS A 128 8.46 3.53 19.83
N GLN A 129 9.42 3.07 19.06
CA GLN A 129 10.25 3.94 18.22
C GLN A 129 9.45 4.68 17.15
N ALA A 130 8.49 4.00 16.53
CA ALA A 130 7.60 4.61 15.55
C ALA A 130 6.71 5.69 16.20
N LEU A 131 6.17 5.42 17.40
CA LEU A 131 5.39 6.40 18.16
C LEU A 131 6.23 7.64 18.52
N GLN A 132 7.47 7.45 18.99
CA GLN A 132 8.38 8.55 19.26
C GLN A 132 8.67 9.38 18.01
N ARG A 133 8.86 8.75 16.84
CA ARG A 133 9.02 9.49 15.57
C ARG A 133 7.77 10.29 15.23
N ALA A 134 6.56 9.76 15.50
CA ALA A 134 5.33 10.49 15.27
C ALA A 134 5.19 11.72 16.15
N ASP A 135 5.61 11.62 17.42
CA ASP A 135 5.58 12.74 18.39
C ASP A 135 6.62 13.83 18.04
N GLN A 136 7.76 13.43 17.48
CA GLN A 136 8.86 14.32 17.10
C GLN A 136 8.77 14.83 15.66
N ALA A 137 7.77 14.40 14.90
CA ALA A 137 7.63 14.73 13.48
C ALA A 137 7.56 16.25 13.27
N ALA A 138 8.40 16.76 12.37
CA ALA A 138 8.48 18.18 12.05
C ALA A 138 7.26 18.66 11.25
N ASP A 139 6.63 17.76 10.51
CA ASP A 139 5.46 18.07 9.69
C ASP A 139 4.41 16.92 9.69
N GLN A 140 3.28 17.19 9.02
CA GLN A 140 2.18 16.25 8.94
C GLN A 140 2.52 15.00 8.11
N ALA A 141 3.39 15.11 7.11
CA ALA A 141 3.79 14.00 6.27
C ALA A 141 4.60 12.98 7.07
N GLU A 142 5.61 13.45 7.79
CA GLU A 142 6.42 12.61 8.70
C GLU A 142 5.55 11.95 9.77
N ARG A 143 4.64 12.71 10.37
CA ARG A 143 3.72 12.19 11.39
C ARG A 143 2.82 11.08 10.83
N SER A 144 2.28 11.27 9.63
CA SER A 144 1.41 10.28 8.97
C SER A 144 2.15 8.98 8.70
N LEU A 145 3.39 9.06 8.20
CA LEU A 145 4.21 7.89 7.93
C LEU A 145 4.62 7.16 9.21
N ALA A 146 5.06 7.90 10.23
CA ALA A 146 5.43 7.31 11.50
C ALA A 146 4.23 6.65 12.22
N ASN A 147 3.04 7.25 12.15
CA ASN A 147 1.80 6.65 12.65
C ASN A 147 1.43 5.36 11.90
N ARG A 148 1.63 5.32 10.59
CA ARG A 148 1.47 4.09 9.80
C ARG A 148 2.42 2.99 10.27
N ASP A 149 3.71 3.31 10.43
CA ASP A 149 4.73 2.38 10.92
C ASP A 149 4.36 1.84 12.31
N PHE A 150 3.94 2.71 13.23
CA PHE A 150 3.47 2.31 14.56
C PHE A 150 2.39 1.24 14.51
N HIS A 151 1.37 1.47 13.72
CA HIS A 151 0.29 0.50 13.61
C HIS A 151 0.71 -0.81 12.96
N ARG A 152 1.59 -0.77 11.95
CA ARG A 152 2.14 -1.97 11.32
C ARG A 152 2.92 -2.81 12.34
N GLU A 153 3.72 -2.18 13.17
CA GLU A 153 4.49 -2.85 14.20
C GLU A 153 3.61 -3.48 15.29
N LEU A 154 2.38 -3.01 15.51
CA LEU A 154 1.46 -3.62 16.47
C LEU A 154 1.02 -5.04 16.08
N TYR A 155 0.98 -5.38 14.80
CA TYR A 155 0.56 -6.70 14.33
C TYR A 155 1.64 -7.46 13.56
N ALA A 156 2.85 -6.92 13.42
CA ALA A 156 3.95 -7.54 12.69
C ALA A 156 4.29 -8.96 13.20
N GLY A 157 4.16 -9.17 14.51
CA GLY A 157 4.40 -10.46 15.17
C GLY A 157 3.25 -11.46 15.11
N CYS A 158 2.15 -11.20 14.39
CA CYS A 158 0.96 -12.07 14.42
C CYS A 158 1.15 -13.45 13.76
N GLY A 159 2.30 -13.69 13.10
CA GLY A 159 2.64 -14.99 12.51
C GLY A 159 1.85 -15.35 11.24
N ASN A 160 1.03 -14.45 10.72
CA ASN A 160 0.26 -14.66 9.50
C ASN A 160 0.54 -13.55 8.47
N PRO A 161 1.45 -13.79 7.48
CA PRO A 161 1.81 -12.77 6.48
C PRO A 161 0.63 -12.28 5.64
N LEU A 162 -0.37 -13.13 5.36
CA LEU A 162 -1.55 -12.73 4.62
C LEU A 162 -2.39 -11.73 5.42
N LEU A 163 -2.58 -11.97 6.72
CA LEU A 163 -3.31 -11.07 7.60
C LEU A 163 -2.60 -9.71 7.72
N ILE A 164 -1.27 -9.71 7.84
CA ILE A 164 -0.46 -8.48 7.84
C ILE A 164 -0.68 -7.70 6.54
N HIS A 165 -0.60 -8.36 5.39
CA HIS A 165 -0.79 -7.70 4.09
C HIS A 165 -2.19 -7.09 3.94
N MET A 166 -3.23 -7.83 4.32
CA MET A 166 -4.61 -7.32 4.30
C MET A 166 -4.78 -6.09 5.21
N LEU A 167 -4.18 -6.10 6.38
CA LEU A 167 -4.22 -4.98 7.32
C LEU A 167 -3.45 -3.77 6.79
N ASP A 168 -2.27 -3.97 6.21
CA ASP A 168 -1.50 -2.90 5.58
C ASP A 168 -2.31 -2.22 4.47
N ASP A 169 -2.97 -2.98 3.59
CA ASP A 169 -3.79 -2.43 2.51
C ASP A 169 -5.01 -1.66 3.04
N LEU A 170 -5.73 -2.20 4.02
CA LEU A 170 -6.87 -1.51 4.63
C LEU A 170 -6.45 -0.22 5.33
N ARG A 171 -5.31 -0.22 6.01
CA ARG A 171 -4.78 0.97 6.67
C ARG A 171 -4.31 2.03 5.69
N ASP A 172 -3.63 1.63 4.62
CA ASP A 172 -3.22 2.54 3.57
C ASP A 172 -4.43 3.22 2.91
N GLN A 173 -5.53 2.47 2.66
CA GLN A 173 -6.77 3.05 2.17
C GLN A 173 -7.44 3.99 3.19
N THR A 174 -7.41 3.67 4.49
CA THR A 174 -7.97 4.57 5.52
C THR A 174 -7.15 5.85 5.71
N ALA A 175 -5.86 5.86 5.35
CA ALA A 175 -5.07 7.09 5.35
C ALA A 175 -5.63 8.15 4.38
N LEU A 176 -6.24 7.72 3.26
CA LEU A 176 -6.92 8.62 2.32
C LEU A 176 -8.14 9.34 2.95
N VAL A 177 -8.85 8.69 3.88
CA VAL A 177 -9.98 9.29 4.60
C VAL A 177 -9.48 10.46 5.46
N SER A 178 -8.38 10.26 6.17
CA SER A 178 -7.78 11.30 7.02
C SER A 178 -7.24 12.48 6.20
N ALA A 179 -6.62 12.20 5.05
CA ALA A 179 -6.13 13.22 4.14
C ALA A 179 -7.27 14.07 3.55
N ALA A 180 -8.41 13.48 3.21
CA ALA A 180 -9.59 14.20 2.72
C ALA A 180 -10.19 15.13 3.78
N ALA A 181 -10.27 14.67 5.03
CA ALA A 181 -10.77 15.48 6.16
C ALA A 181 -9.90 16.72 6.42
N SER A 182 -8.58 16.57 6.29
CA SER A 182 -7.64 17.69 6.47
C SER A 182 -7.75 18.74 5.36
N CYS A 183 -8.06 18.34 4.13
CA CYS A 183 -8.28 19.26 3.02
C CYS A 183 -9.57 20.08 3.16
N SER A 184 -10.63 19.52 3.74
CA SER A 184 -11.90 20.22 3.94
C SER A 184 -11.85 21.28 5.05
N GLN A 185 -10.95 21.14 6.03
CA GLN A 185 -10.79 22.11 7.12
C GLN A 185 -9.90 23.31 6.74
N GLY A 186 -9.04 23.19 5.74
CA GLY A 186 -8.19 24.28 5.24
C GLY A 186 -8.92 25.32 4.39
N GLY A 187 -10.14 25.03 3.92
CA GLY A 187 -10.94 25.91 3.04
C GLY A 187 -11.87 26.92 3.72
N VAL A 188 -11.89 26.96 5.06
CA VAL A 188 -12.84 27.83 5.82
C VAL A 188 -12.12 29.02 6.52
N ARG A 189 -10.93 29.38 6.06
CA ARG A 189 -10.26 30.62 6.50
C ARG A 189 -9.98 31.52 5.30
N ALA A 190 -10.97 32.22 4.81
CA ALA A 190 -10.83 33.44 4.02
C ALA A 190 -12.01 34.35 4.32
#